data_37d0505336183989f9ef50bdf394bb04
#
_entry.id   37d0505336183989f9ef50bdf394bb04
#
_cell.length_a   1.000
_cell.length_b   1.000
_cell.length_c   1.000
_cell.angle_alpha   90.00
_cell.angle_beta   90.00
_cell.angle_gamma   90.00
#
_symmetry.space_group_name_H-M   'P 1'
#
loop_
_entity.id
_entity.type
_entity.pdbx_description
1 polymer ?
#
loop_
_entity_poly.entity_id
_entity_poly.type
_entity_poly.pdbx_seq_one_letter_code
_entity_poly.pdbx_strand_id
1 'polypeptide(L)'
;MAPNILLSCESISKSYGVRALFTDLSLALSDGDHVGLIGPNGSGKSALLKILVGLESPDEGTRTLRRHTRIGYVPQEPLFPPHHSIEQVLQDTLTEDGLDPHEQGGRIARALSIGTFPDPEQAVSTLSGGWRKRLAITQALLLEPDVLLMDEPTNHLD
;
A
#
# COMPACT_ATOMS: atom_id res chain seq x y z
N MET A 1 9.63 -6.86 26.64
CA MET A 1 8.30 -6.34 26.30
C MET A 1 7.67 -7.29 25.30
N ALA A 2 6.39 -7.60 25.41
CA ALA A 2 5.72 -8.40 24.38
C ALA A 2 5.66 -7.59 23.06
N PRO A 3 5.85 -8.24 21.89
CA PRO A 3 5.78 -7.55 20.61
C PRO A 3 4.39 -6.92 20.43
N ASN A 4 4.37 -5.66 19.99
CA ASN A 4 3.12 -4.94 19.71
C ASN A 4 2.66 -5.32 18.29
N ILE A 5 1.97 -6.47 18.17
CA ILE A 5 1.50 -7.00 16.89
C ILE A 5 0.40 -6.08 16.34
N LEU A 6 0.59 -5.61 15.11
CA LEU A 6 -0.35 -4.76 14.36
C LEU A 6 -1.22 -5.60 13.41
N LEU A 7 -0.63 -6.61 12.77
CA LEU A 7 -1.27 -7.46 11.78
C LEU A 7 -0.73 -8.88 11.91
N SER A 8 -1.60 -9.90 11.91
CA SER A 8 -1.19 -11.30 11.89
C SER A 8 -2.05 -12.11 10.94
N CYS A 9 -1.45 -13.19 10.45
CA CYS A 9 -2.14 -14.25 9.74
C CYS A 9 -1.77 -15.58 10.38
N GLU A 10 -2.77 -16.46 10.54
CA GLU A 10 -2.61 -17.77 11.14
C GLU A 10 -3.09 -18.86 10.17
N SER A 11 -2.18 -19.77 9.80
CA SER A 11 -2.43 -20.92 8.93
C SER A 11 -3.19 -20.59 7.65
N ILE A 12 -2.87 -19.44 7.02
CA ILE A 12 -3.54 -19.03 5.80
C ILE A 12 -3.06 -19.84 4.59
N SER A 13 -4.02 -20.23 3.75
CA SER A 13 -3.79 -20.90 2.47
C SER A 13 -4.46 -20.12 1.35
N LYS A 14 -3.86 -20.12 0.16
CA LYS A 14 -4.41 -19.48 -1.03
C LYS A 14 -4.08 -20.24 -2.29
N SER A 15 -5.09 -20.40 -3.16
CA SER A 15 -4.97 -21.04 -4.45
C SER A 15 -5.64 -20.21 -5.54
N TYR A 16 -5.12 -20.28 -6.75
CA TYR A 16 -5.81 -19.78 -7.94
C TYR A 16 -6.10 -20.97 -8.88
N GLY A 17 -7.38 -21.33 -8.97
CA GLY A 17 -7.80 -22.54 -9.66
C GLY A 17 -7.22 -23.78 -9.01
N VAL A 18 -6.48 -24.60 -9.78
CA VAL A 18 -5.82 -25.82 -9.28
C VAL A 18 -4.41 -25.58 -8.73
N ARG A 19 -3.90 -24.36 -8.83
CA ARG A 19 -2.55 -24.02 -8.39
C ARG A 19 -2.56 -23.44 -6.99
N ALA A 20 -1.99 -24.17 -6.03
CA ALA A 20 -1.69 -23.62 -4.71
C ALA A 20 -0.55 -22.59 -4.82
N LEU A 21 -0.76 -21.40 -4.24
CA LEU A 21 0.26 -20.35 -4.13
C LEU A 21 1.08 -20.53 -2.85
N PHE A 22 0.37 -20.75 -1.74
CA PHE A 22 0.94 -21.07 -0.44
C PHE A 22 -0.08 -21.82 0.41
N THR A 23 0.41 -22.60 1.36
CA THR A 23 -0.39 -23.39 2.32
C THR A 23 0.18 -23.22 3.71
N ASP A 24 -0.72 -23.16 4.71
CA ASP A 24 -0.38 -23.11 6.13
C ASP A 24 0.66 -22.04 6.49
N LEU A 25 0.54 -20.86 5.89
CA LEU A 25 1.45 -19.74 6.13
C LEU A 25 0.97 -18.95 7.35
N SER A 26 1.86 -18.75 8.31
CA SER A 26 1.63 -17.91 9.47
C SER A 26 2.69 -16.83 9.56
N LEU A 27 2.28 -15.58 9.84
CA LEU A 27 3.16 -14.45 10.04
C LEU A 27 2.53 -13.43 10.99
N ALA A 28 3.36 -12.62 11.61
CA ALA A 28 2.94 -11.46 12.39
C ALA A 28 3.84 -10.28 12.06
N LEU A 29 3.24 -9.09 11.98
CA LEU A 29 3.93 -7.81 11.80
C LEU A 29 3.71 -6.97 13.06
N SER A 30 4.79 -6.55 13.66
CA SER A 30 4.81 -5.70 14.84
C SER A 30 5.24 -4.27 14.52
N ASP A 31 4.95 -3.37 15.41
CA ASP A 31 5.43 -2.00 15.30
C ASP A 31 6.95 -1.94 15.18
N GLY A 32 7.44 -1.17 14.19
CA GLY A 32 8.85 -1.03 13.88
C GLY A 32 9.47 -2.17 13.05
N ASP A 33 8.72 -3.20 12.68
CA ASP A 33 9.23 -4.27 11.83
C ASP A 33 9.51 -3.78 10.39
N HIS A 34 10.62 -4.28 9.82
CA HIS A 34 10.97 -4.13 8.42
C HIS A 34 11.12 -5.51 7.79
N VAL A 35 10.15 -5.91 6.99
CA VAL A 35 10.07 -7.27 6.44
C VAL A 35 10.16 -7.25 4.91
N GLY A 36 11.09 -8.03 4.36
CA GLY A 36 11.21 -8.26 2.92
C GLY A 36 10.56 -9.58 2.50
N LEU A 37 9.63 -9.53 1.55
CA LEU A 37 9.02 -10.71 0.96
C LEU A 37 9.75 -11.09 -0.33
N ILE A 38 10.47 -12.21 -0.30
CA ILE A 38 11.33 -12.67 -1.40
C ILE A 38 10.77 -13.97 -1.98
N GLY A 39 10.79 -14.08 -3.30
CA GLY A 39 10.38 -15.28 -4.01
C GLY A 39 10.27 -15.05 -5.52
N PRO A 40 10.22 -16.12 -6.33
CA PRO A 40 10.09 -16.00 -7.79
C PRO A 40 8.76 -15.36 -8.20
N ASN A 41 8.69 -14.89 -9.46
CA ASN A 41 7.44 -14.38 -10.02
C ASN A 41 6.37 -15.49 -10.04
N GLY A 42 5.13 -15.11 -9.67
CA GLY A 42 4.04 -16.07 -9.57
C GLY A 42 4.05 -16.97 -8.32
N SER A 43 4.91 -16.70 -7.32
CA SER A 43 4.92 -17.43 -6.04
C SER A 43 3.84 -17.01 -5.06
N GLY A 44 2.98 -16.04 -5.42
CA GLY A 44 1.89 -15.59 -4.56
C GLY A 44 2.20 -14.36 -3.70
N LYS A 45 3.33 -13.67 -3.90
CA LYS A 45 3.70 -12.46 -3.14
C LYS A 45 2.59 -11.40 -3.15
N SER A 46 2.11 -11.04 -4.35
CA SER A 46 1.03 -10.05 -4.50
C SER A 46 -0.29 -10.54 -3.91
N ALA A 47 -0.59 -11.84 -4.01
CA ALA A 47 -1.79 -12.43 -3.38
C ALA A 47 -1.69 -12.34 -1.85
N LEU A 48 -0.51 -12.63 -1.27
CA LEU A 48 -0.28 -12.47 0.16
C LEU A 48 -0.45 -11.01 0.59
N LEU A 49 0.15 -10.05 -0.13
CA LEU A 49 0.00 -8.62 0.18
C LEU A 49 -1.46 -8.17 0.10
N LYS A 50 -2.23 -8.63 -0.89
CA LYS A 50 -3.66 -8.34 -1.00
C LYS A 50 -4.47 -8.94 0.16
N ILE A 51 -4.10 -10.12 0.64
CA ILE A 51 -4.70 -10.69 1.84
C ILE A 51 -4.33 -9.86 3.06
N LEU A 52 -3.07 -9.47 3.22
CA LEU A 52 -2.59 -8.65 4.34
C LEU A 52 -3.31 -7.30 4.41
N VAL A 53 -3.55 -6.64 3.27
CA VAL A 53 -4.31 -5.38 3.26
C VAL A 53 -5.82 -5.59 3.40
N GLY A 54 -6.34 -6.79 3.11
CA GLY A 54 -7.76 -7.13 3.19
C GLY A 54 -8.53 -6.96 1.88
N LEU A 55 -7.83 -6.84 0.75
CA LEU A 55 -8.42 -6.80 -0.59
C LEU A 55 -8.84 -8.18 -1.09
N GLU A 56 -8.20 -9.23 -0.58
CA GLU A 56 -8.58 -10.63 -0.85
C GLU A 56 -8.70 -11.39 0.47
N SER A 57 -9.58 -12.42 0.49
CA SER A 57 -9.66 -13.35 1.61
C SER A 57 -8.76 -14.55 1.35
N PRO A 58 -8.13 -15.14 2.38
CA PRO A 58 -7.51 -16.44 2.26
C PRO A 58 -8.59 -17.50 2.02
N ASP A 59 -8.21 -18.64 1.45
CA ASP A 59 -9.11 -19.79 1.28
C ASP A 59 -9.29 -20.53 2.61
N GLU A 60 -8.24 -20.57 3.44
CA GLU A 60 -8.21 -21.13 4.78
C GLU A 60 -7.40 -20.25 5.73
N GLY A 61 -7.60 -20.43 7.03
CA GLY A 61 -6.92 -19.67 8.07
C GLY A 61 -7.56 -18.31 8.35
N THR A 62 -6.89 -17.49 9.15
CA THR A 62 -7.44 -16.21 9.62
C THR A 62 -6.43 -15.09 9.49
N ARG A 63 -6.95 -13.91 9.17
CA ARG A 63 -6.22 -12.64 9.21
C ARG A 63 -6.78 -11.79 10.33
N THR A 64 -5.91 -11.28 11.17
CA THR A 64 -6.28 -10.41 12.30
C THR A 64 -5.57 -9.07 12.18
N LEU A 65 -6.34 -7.99 12.19
CA LEU A 65 -5.84 -6.63 12.23
C LEU A 65 -6.19 -6.01 13.59
N ARG A 66 -5.21 -5.42 14.26
CA ARG A 66 -5.42 -4.68 15.50
C ARG A 66 -6.37 -3.51 15.25
N ARG A 67 -7.24 -3.22 16.22
CA ARG A 67 -8.16 -2.08 16.14
C ARG A 67 -7.40 -0.77 15.95
N HIS A 68 -7.94 0.09 15.10
CA HIS A 68 -7.40 1.42 14.76
C HIS A 68 -6.04 1.39 14.03
N THR A 69 -5.56 0.22 13.59
CA THR A 69 -4.37 0.14 12.74
C THR A 69 -4.72 0.56 11.32
N ARG A 70 -4.02 1.56 10.81
CA ARG A 70 -4.11 2.02 9.42
C ARG A 70 -3.12 1.27 8.55
N ILE A 71 -3.58 0.75 7.41
CA ILE A 71 -2.73 0.09 6.43
C ILE A 71 -2.67 0.93 5.18
N GLY A 72 -1.47 1.31 4.76
CA GLY A 72 -1.18 1.82 3.43
C GLY A 72 -0.79 0.69 2.49
N TYR A 73 -1.25 0.73 1.24
CA TYR A 73 -0.90 -0.25 0.22
C TYR A 73 -0.46 0.42 -1.07
N VAL A 74 0.69 0.00 -1.57
CA VAL A 74 1.23 0.43 -2.86
C VAL A 74 1.24 -0.79 -3.79
N PRO A 75 0.33 -0.85 -4.77
CA PRO A 75 0.26 -1.98 -5.70
C PRO A 75 1.45 -1.97 -6.67
N GLN A 76 1.70 -3.11 -7.32
CA GLN A 76 2.72 -3.26 -8.35
C GLN A 76 2.51 -2.24 -9.49
N GLU A 77 1.28 -2.12 -9.96
CA GLU A 77 0.86 -1.15 -10.98
C GLU A 77 -0.20 -0.19 -10.39
N PRO A 78 0.20 1.00 -9.96
CA PRO A 78 -0.75 1.98 -9.44
C PRO A 78 -1.61 2.56 -10.57
N LEU A 79 -2.91 2.62 -10.33
CA LEU A 79 -3.90 3.21 -11.23
C LEU A 79 -4.40 4.53 -10.66
N PHE A 80 -4.42 5.56 -11.48
CA PHE A 80 -4.94 6.87 -11.13
C PHE A 80 -5.93 7.34 -12.18
N PRO A 81 -6.90 8.19 -11.83
CA PRO A 81 -7.78 8.84 -12.80
C PRO A 81 -6.95 9.66 -13.80
N PRO A 82 -7.04 9.38 -15.12
CA PRO A 82 -6.09 9.89 -16.10
C PRO A 82 -6.09 11.42 -16.27
N HIS A 83 -7.19 12.07 -15.89
CA HIS A 83 -7.38 13.52 -16.04
C HIS A 83 -7.03 14.30 -14.76
N HIS A 84 -6.75 13.62 -13.65
CA HIS A 84 -6.39 14.29 -12.41
C HIS A 84 -4.94 14.78 -12.46
N SER A 85 -4.66 15.90 -11.80
CA SER A 85 -3.31 16.31 -11.47
C SER A 85 -2.78 15.52 -10.28
N ILE A 86 -1.47 15.60 -10.04
CA ILE A 86 -0.84 15.00 -8.86
C ILE A 86 -1.51 15.52 -7.58
N GLU A 87 -1.71 16.83 -7.48
CA GLU A 87 -2.34 17.47 -6.33
C GLU A 87 -3.78 16.99 -6.14
N GLN A 88 -4.57 16.87 -7.22
CA GLN A 88 -5.93 16.36 -7.15
C GLN A 88 -6.00 14.93 -6.61
N VAL A 89 -5.09 14.04 -7.04
CA VAL A 89 -5.02 12.67 -6.50
C VAL A 89 -4.80 12.67 -4.98
N LEU A 90 -3.89 13.52 -4.49
CA LEU A 90 -3.62 13.62 -3.06
C LEU A 90 -4.81 14.24 -2.30
N GLN A 91 -5.49 15.23 -2.88
CA GLN A 91 -6.67 15.86 -2.31
C GLN A 91 -7.84 14.89 -2.19
N ASP A 92 -8.11 14.11 -3.24
CA ASP A 92 -9.17 13.11 -3.24
C ASP A 92 -8.91 12.05 -2.16
N THR A 93 -7.66 11.61 -2.01
CA THR A 93 -7.25 10.66 -0.98
C THR A 93 -7.59 11.14 0.44
N LEU A 94 -7.31 12.39 0.76
CA LEU A 94 -7.64 12.97 2.08
C LEU A 94 -9.14 13.20 2.26
N THR A 95 -9.83 13.54 1.18
CA THR A 95 -11.28 13.73 1.20
C THR A 95 -12.00 12.40 1.46
N GLU A 96 -11.55 11.31 0.83
CA GLU A 96 -12.06 9.96 1.05
C GLU A 96 -11.77 9.44 2.46
N ASP A 97 -10.62 9.82 3.05
CA ASP A 97 -10.29 9.51 4.46
C ASP A 97 -11.11 10.35 5.46
N GLY A 98 -11.83 11.37 4.99
CA GLY A 98 -12.69 12.22 5.81
C GLY A 98 -11.95 13.31 6.59
N LEU A 99 -10.74 13.68 6.16
CA LEU A 99 -9.99 14.78 6.77
C LEU A 99 -10.64 16.14 6.51
N ASP A 100 -10.65 17.01 7.53
CA ASP A 100 -11.18 18.36 7.41
C ASP A 100 -10.46 19.15 6.29
N PRO A 101 -11.20 19.82 5.38
CA PRO A 101 -10.61 20.59 4.28
C PRO A 101 -9.56 21.63 4.72
N HIS A 102 -9.69 22.19 5.93
CA HIS A 102 -8.72 23.15 6.47
C HIS A 102 -7.35 22.50 6.81
N GLU A 103 -7.33 21.20 7.10
CA GLU A 103 -6.11 20.45 7.42
C GLU A 103 -5.45 19.85 6.17
N GLN A 104 -6.21 19.66 5.10
CA GLN A 104 -5.74 19.00 3.88
C GLN A 104 -4.57 19.74 3.23
N GLY A 105 -4.66 21.08 3.10
CA GLY A 105 -3.65 21.89 2.42
C GLY A 105 -2.23 21.72 2.96
N GLY A 106 -2.08 21.71 4.29
CA GLY A 106 -0.77 21.52 4.93
C GLY A 106 -0.20 20.11 4.71
N ARG A 107 -1.05 19.08 4.76
CA ARG A 107 -0.63 17.69 4.48
C ARG A 107 -0.24 17.49 3.02
N ILE A 108 -1.00 18.03 2.08
CA ILE A 108 -0.70 17.96 0.65
C ILE A 108 0.63 18.64 0.36
N ALA A 109 0.85 19.87 0.84
CA ALA A 109 2.10 20.59 0.64
C ALA A 109 3.31 19.80 1.16
N ARG A 110 3.19 19.19 2.35
CA ARG A 110 4.22 18.32 2.89
C ARG A 110 4.46 17.08 2.04
N ALA A 111 3.39 16.42 1.58
CA ALA A 111 3.47 15.23 0.73
C ALA A 111 4.13 15.55 -0.62
N LEU A 112 3.77 16.65 -1.27
CA LEU A 112 4.38 17.13 -2.51
C LEU A 112 5.88 17.38 -2.33
N SER A 113 6.27 17.97 -1.20
CA SER A 113 7.68 18.21 -0.88
C SER A 113 8.45 16.90 -0.67
N ILE A 114 7.89 15.93 0.06
CA ILE A 114 8.51 14.62 0.29
C ILE A 114 8.62 13.85 -1.04
N GLY A 115 7.55 13.87 -1.85
CA GLY A 115 7.50 13.24 -3.16
C GLY A 115 8.40 13.94 -4.20
N THR A 116 8.90 15.15 -3.91
CA THR A 116 9.75 15.96 -4.78
C THR A 116 9.15 16.18 -6.17
N PHE A 117 7.83 16.37 -6.25
CA PHE A 117 7.16 16.65 -7.51
C PHE A 117 7.46 18.06 -7.99
N PRO A 118 8.00 18.21 -9.23
CA PRO A 118 8.37 19.53 -9.75
C PRO A 118 7.16 20.37 -10.14
N ASP A 119 6.07 19.74 -10.55
CA ASP A 119 4.83 20.36 -10.97
C ASP A 119 3.62 19.60 -10.42
N PRO A 120 3.00 20.08 -9.32
CA PRO A 120 1.81 19.45 -8.73
C PRO A 120 0.58 19.40 -9.65
N GLU A 121 0.49 20.34 -10.60
CA GLU A 121 -0.61 20.41 -11.57
C GLU A 121 -0.42 19.46 -12.76
N GLN A 122 0.71 18.79 -12.87
CA GLN A 122 0.97 17.85 -13.96
C GLN A 122 -0.07 16.72 -13.94
N ALA A 123 -0.67 16.44 -15.12
CA ALA A 123 -1.62 15.37 -15.29
C ALA A 123 -0.94 14.00 -15.09
N VAL A 124 -1.54 13.12 -14.26
CA VAL A 124 -0.97 11.79 -13.94
C VAL A 124 -0.83 10.89 -15.16
N SER A 125 -1.63 11.11 -16.22
CA SER A 125 -1.51 10.39 -17.49
C SER A 125 -0.17 10.60 -18.19
N THR A 126 0.51 11.73 -17.93
CA THR A 126 1.81 12.09 -18.53
C THR A 126 3.00 11.59 -17.72
N LEU A 127 2.77 11.05 -16.53
CA LEU A 127 3.83 10.56 -15.67
C LEU A 127 4.47 9.27 -16.20
N SER A 128 5.80 9.17 -16.08
CA SER A 128 6.50 7.90 -16.29
C SER A 128 6.11 6.87 -15.21
N GLY A 129 6.44 5.59 -15.44
CA GLY A 129 6.19 4.52 -14.46
C GLY A 129 6.79 4.80 -13.08
N GLY A 130 8.03 5.30 -13.05
CA GLY A 130 8.71 5.70 -11.82
C GLY A 130 7.99 6.83 -11.08
N TRP A 131 7.53 7.86 -11.80
CA TRP A 131 6.78 8.96 -11.19
C TRP A 131 5.40 8.52 -10.70
N ARG A 132 4.71 7.61 -11.41
CA ARG A 132 3.46 7.00 -10.94
C ARG A 132 3.68 6.19 -9.66
N LYS A 133 4.77 5.41 -9.59
CA LYS A 133 5.11 4.64 -8.39
C LYS A 133 5.42 5.58 -7.23
N ARG A 134 6.17 6.64 -7.46
CA ARG A 134 6.46 7.68 -6.46
C ARG A 134 5.17 8.33 -5.94
N LEU A 135 4.23 8.67 -6.83
CA LEU A 135 2.93 9.20 -6.43
C LEU A 135 2.14 8.21 -5.58
N ALA A 136 2.12 6.93 -5.94
CA ALA A 136 1.45 5.89 -5.15
C ALA A 136 2.04 5.74 -3.75
N ILE A 137 3.36 5.81 -3.62
CA ILE A 137 4.04 5.79 -2.31
C ILE A 137 3.67 7.05 -1.51
N THR A 138 3.71 8.22 -2.14
CA THR A 138 3.35 9.49 -1.50
C THR A 138 1.90 9.47 -1.03
N GLN A 139 0.98 8.98 -1.87
CA GLN A 139 -0.43 8.81 -1.55
C GLN A 139 -0.64 7.88 -0.34
N ALA A 140 0.04 6.74 -0.30
CA ALA A 140 -0.06 5.80 0.80
C ALA A 140 0.48 6.39 2.12
N LEU A 141 1.60 7.14 2.07
CA LEU A 141 2.20 7.80 3.23
C LEU A 141 1.39 9.00 3.71
N LEU A 142 0.62 9.65 2.83
CA LEU A 142 -0.23 10.80 3.17
C LEU A 142 -1.27 10.45 4.25
N LEU A 143 -1.70 9.20 4.30
CA LEU A 143 -2.65 8.68 5.28
C LEU A 143 -2.01 8.30 6.63
N GLU A 144 -0.69 8.51 6.78
CA GLU A 144 0.07 8.18 8.00
C GLU A 144 -0.20 6.74 8.49
N PRO A 145 0.08 5.72 7.66
CA PRO A 145 -0.23 4.34 8.00
C PRO A 145 0.70 3.80 9.08
N ASP A 146 0.16 2.94 9.97
CA ASP A 146 0.93 2.16 10.95
C ASP A 146 1.68 1.00 10.27
N VAL A 147 1.10 0.46 9.18
CA VAL A 147 1.69 -0.60 8.35
C VAL A 147 1.66 -0.17 6.90
N LEU A 148 2.81 -0.14 6.24
CA LEU A 148 2.92 0.13 4.81
C LEU A 148 3.31 -1.16 4.08
N LEU A 149 2.43 -1.61 3.18
CA LEU A 149 2.64 -2.77 2.32
C LEU A 149 2.96 -2.29 0.90
N MET A 150 4.07 -2.75 0.34
CA MET A 150 4.50 -2.36 -1.00
C MET A 150 4.76 -3.58 -1.86
N ASP A 151 4.11 -3.64 -3.02
CA ASP A 151 4.29 -4.71 -4.00
C ASP A 151 5.29 -4.27 -5.07
N GLU A 152 6.45 -4.96 -5.11
CA GLU A 152 7.57 -4.67 -6.03
C GLU A 152 7.94 -3.17 -6.10
N PRO A 153 8.30 -2.54 -4.96
CA PRO A 153 8.47 -1.08 -4.90
C PRO A 153 9.64 -0.56 -5.74
N THR A 154 10.59 -1.42 -6.09
CA THR A 154 11.82 -1.03 -6.82
C THR A 154 11.70 -1.17 -8.32
N ASN A 155 10.67 -1.81 -8.85
CA ASN A 155 10.44 -1.87 -10.28
C ASN A 155 10.13 -0.47 -10.83
N HIS A 156 10.89 -0.03 -11.83
CA HIS A 156 10.79 1.29 -12.46
C HIS A 156 11.27 2.50 -11.62
N LEU A 157 12.01 2.30 -10.56
CA LEU A 157 12.76 3.35 -9.87
C LEU A 157 14.20 3.37 -10.40
N ASP A 158 14.40 3.91 -11.60
CA ASP A 158 15.73 4.23 -12.14
C ASP A 158 16.13 5.66 -11.75
#